data_f2db2d420c5433c8827172e8278695e0
#
_entry.id   f2db2d420c5433c8827172e8278695e0
#
_cell.length_a   1.000
_cell.length_b   1.000
_cell.length_c   1.000
_cell.angle_alpha   90.00
_cell.angle_beta   90.00
_cell.angle_gamma   90.00
#
_symmetry.space_group_name_H-M   'P 1'
#
loop_
_entity.id
_entity.type
_entity.pdbx_description
1 polymer ?
#
loop_
_entity_poly.entity_id
_entity_poly.type
_entity_poly.pdbx_seq_one_letter_code
_entity_poly.pdbx_strand_id
1 'polypeptide(L)'
;YTAAERAGANGLRAVLFEKKTMGGVCLNEGCIPTKALLYSAKVLDGIKSAPKYGVSVEGAPAFDMEKIIGRKNKTVQKLTGGVRMTVNSYGVTIVDKEAVIEGEGEEGFHIRCDGEVYEATYLLVCTGSDTVIPPIKGLSDVDYWTSREALDSTVLPSSLAIIGGGVIGMEFASFFNSMGVRVKVIEMMPEILGAMDKETSAMLRADYTKKGVNFYLNTKVTEVSDKGVTVEKDGKSSFIDADRILVSVGRKA
;
A
#
# COMPACT_ATOMS: atom_id res chain seq x y z
N TYR A 1 14.43 1.44 11.20
CA TYR A 1 14.71 0.44 12.23
C TYR A 1 15.92 -0.45 11.89
N THR A 2 16.07 -0.92 10.66
CA THR A 2 17.18 -1.82 10.25
C THR A 2 18.56 -1.20 10.49
N ALA A 3 18.73 0.10 10.17
CA ALA A 3 19.97 0.80 10.42
C ALA A 3 20.26 0.96 11.93
N ALA A 4 19.25 1.27 12.72
CA ALA A 4 19.35 1.37 14.17
C ALA A 4 19.74 0.02 14.82
N GLU A 5 19.09 -1.07 14.38
CA GLU A 5 19.43 -2.43 14.77
C GLU A 5 20.91 -2.76 14.48
N ARG A 6 21.37 -2.45 13.26
CA ARG A 6 22.77 -2.69 12.86
C ARG A 6 23.75 -1.81 13.66
N ALA A 7 23.40 -0.55 13.92
CA ALA A 7 24.21 0.35 14.76
C ALA A 7 24.37 -0.22 16.18
N GLY A 8 23.25 -0.58 16.83
CA GLY A 8 23.28 -1.17 18.17
C GLY A 8 24.05 -2.49 18.23
N ALA A 9 23.82 -3.39 17.25
CA ALA A 9 24.52 -4.67 17.15
C ALA A 9 26.05 -4.51 16.99
N ASN A 10 26.52 -3.38 16.47
CA ASN A 10 27.95 -3.04 16.38
C ASN A 10 28.45 -2.15 17.52
N GLY A 11 27.70 -2.02 18.60
CA GLY A 11 28.10 -1.29 19.81
C GLY A 11 28.03 0.23 19.71
N LEU A 12 27.38 0.78 18.67
CA LEU A 12 27.17 2.22 18.57
C LEU A 12 26.00 2.64 19.47
N ARG A 13 26.13 3.81 20.10
CA ARG A 13 25.00 4.46 20.77
C ARG A 13 24.08 5.04 19.70
N ALA A 14 22.86 4.53 19.59
CA ALA A 14 21.90 4.96 18.60
C ALA A 14 20.59 5.40 19.26
N VAL A 15 20.01 6.47 18.71
CA VAL A 15 18.64 6.92 19.03
C VAL A 15 17.81 6.83 17.76
N LEU A 16 16.63 6.25 17.87
CA LEU A 16 15.66 6.10 16.78
C LEU A 16 14.40 6.88 17.12
N PHE A 17 14.09 7.89 16.35
CA PHE A 17 12.85 8.66 16.46
C PHE A 17 11.79 8.09 15.50
N GLU A 18 10.60 7.78 16.01
CA GLU A 18 9.47 7.30 15.22
C GLU A 18 8.18 7.94 15.72
N LYS A 19 7.56 8.81 14.91
CA LYS A 19 6.36 9.56 15.31
C LYS A 19 5.04 8.80 15.19
N LYS A 20 5.03 7.67 14.46
CA LYS A 20 3.81 6.87 14.25
C LYS A 20 3.96 5.48 14.86
N THR A 21 4.41 4.54 14.06
CA THR A 21 4.53 3.14 14.47
C THR A 21 5.81 2.53 13.91
N MET A 22 6.57 1.86 14.76
CA MET A 22 7.77 1.13 14.40
C MET A 22 7.53 0.20 13.21
N GLY A 23 8.48 0.15 12.27
CA GLY A 23 8.41 -0.77 11.13
C GLY A 23 8.25 -0.09 9.76
N GLY A 24 7.94 1.22 9.72
CA GLY A 24 7.81 1.99 8.50
C GLY A 24 6.60 1.57 7.65
N VAL A 25 6.53 2.07 6.42
CA VAL A 25 5.41 1.85 5.49
C VAL A 25 5.21 0.37 5.19
N CYS A 26 6.27 -0.38 4.93
CA CYS A 26 6.17 -1.78 4.51
C CYS A 26 5.45 -2.65 5.55
N LEU A 27 5.80 -2.52 6.83
CA LEU A 27 5.17 -3.31 7.90
C LEU A 27 3.76 -2.83 8.25
N ASN A 28 3.52 -1.52 8.25
CA ASN A 28 2.28 -0.96 8.77
C ASN A 28 1.21 -0.72 7.69
N GLU A 29 1.59 -0.17 6.54
CA GLU A 29 0.68 0.37 5.51
C GLU A 29 1.03 -0.12 4.10
N GLY A 30 1.86 -1.16 3.96
CA GLY A 30 2.40 -1.59 2.66
C GLY A 30 2.45 -3.10 2.48
N CYS A 31 3.67 -3.64 2.37
CA CYS A 31 3.92 -5.01 1.94
C CYS A 31 3.21 -6.06 2.82
N ILE A 32 3.38 -5.98 4.13
CA ILE A 32 2.88 -6.99 5.06
C ILE A 32 1.35 -7.04 5.11
N PRO A 33 0.65 -5.93 5.37
CA PRO A 33 -0.81 -5.96 5.36
C PRO A 33 -1.37 -6.35 4.00
N THR A 34 -0.80 -5.87 2.90
CA THR A 34 -1.26 -6.24 1.54
C THR A 34 -1.09 -7.74 1.29
N LYS A 35 0.08 -8.34 1.61
CA LYS A 35 0.28 -9.79 1.45
C LYS A 35 -0.62 -10.61 2.37
N ALA A 36 -0.95 -10.09 3.56
CA ALA A 36 -1.93 -10.73 4.44
C ALA A 36 -3.33 -10.77 3.81
N LEU A 37 -3.77 -9.71 3.13
CA LEU A 37 -5.03 -9.67 2.40
C LEU A 37 -5.00 -10.58 1.16
N LEU A 38 -3.94 -10.50 0.35
CA LEU A 38 -3.75 -11.35 -0.83
C LEU A 38 -3.73 -12.84 -0.49
N TYR A 39 -3.20 -13.22 0.68
CA TYR A 39 -3.25 -14.62 1.12
C TYR A 39 -4.69 -15.08 1.39
N SER A 40 -5.54 -14.23 1.99
CA SER A 40 -6.96 -14.55 2.17
C SER A 40 -7.68 -14.69 0.83
N ALA A 41 -7.39 -13.80 -0.13
CA ALA A 41 -7.90 -13.89 -1.50
C ALA A 41 -7.45 -15.19 -2.18
N LYS A 42 -6.18 -15.56 -2.05
CA LYS A 42 -5.64 -16.83 -2.59
C LYS A 42 -6.37 -18.05 -2.02
N VAL A 43 -6.67 -18.05 -0.73
CA VAL A 43 -7.45 -19.15 -0.10
C VAL A 43 -8.85 -19.23 -0.71
N LEU A 44 -9.54 -18.08 -0.85
CA LEU A 44 -10.86 -18.02 -1.46
C LEU A 44 -10.85 -18.51 -2.93
N ASP A 45 -9.88 -18.05 -3.72
CA ASP A 45 -9.71 -18.47 -5.12
C ASP A 45 -9.37 -19.98 -5.22
N GLY A 46 -8.59 -20.50 -4.27
CA GLY A 46 -8.32 -21.94 -4.13
C GLY A 46 -9.60 -22.75 -3.94
N ILE A 47 -10.48 -22.29 -3.05
CA ILE A 47 -11.79 -22.92 -2.81
C ILE A 47 -12.67 -22.86 -4.07
N LYS A 48 -12.76 -21.70 -4.72
CA LYS A 48 -13.52 -21.53 -5.98
C LYS A 48 -12.99 -22.42 -7.10
N SER A 49 -11.70 -22.69 -7.15
CA SER A 49 -11.05 -23.51 -8.18
C SER A 49 -10.94 -25.00 -7.82
N ALA A 50 -11.24 -25.38 -6.60
CA ALA A 50 -11.09 -26.76 -6.08
C ALA A 50 -11.76 -27.85 -6.97
N PRO A 51 -12.95 -27.63 -7.57
CA PRO A 51 -13.57 -28.61 -8.44
C PRO A 51 -12.72 -29.00 -9.66
N LYS A 52 -11.88 -28.09 -10.18
CA LYS A 52 -10.95 -28.38 -11.29
C LYS A 52 -9.93 -29.47 -10.95
N TYR A 53 -9.71 -29.69 -9.64
CA TYR A 53 -8.76 -30.68 -9.12
C TYR A 53 -9.44 -31.88 -8.48
N GLY A 54 -10.76 -32.04 -8.72
CA GLY A 54 -11.53 -33.16 -8.15
C GLY A 54 -11.86 -33.01 -6.66
N VAL A 55 -11.71 -31.81 -6.09
CA VAL A 55 -12.03 -31.52 -4.69
C VAL A 55 -13.38 -30.82 -4.64
N SER A 56 -14.35 -31.42 -3.95
CA SER A 56 -15.69 -30.83 -3.75
C SER A 56 -15.71 -29.99 -2.46
N VAL A 57 -16.36 -28.86 -2.53
CA VAL A 57 -16.65 -27.99 -1.39
C VAL A 57 -18.16 -27.82 -1.33
N GLU A 58 -18.74 -28.12 -0.18
CA GLU A 58 -20.19 -27.94 0.01
C GLU A 58 -20.55 -26.47 0.17
N GLY A 59 -21.57 -26.02 -0.57
CA GLY A 59 -22.07 -24.64 -0.55
C GLY A 59 -21.20 -23.64 -1.33
N ALA A 60 -21.68 -22.40 -1.39
CA ALA A 60 -20.90 -21.30 -1.96
C ALA A 60 -19.83 -20.84 -0.96
N PRO A 61 -18.60 -20.59 -1.41
CA PRO A 61 -17.56 -20.10 -0.51
C PRO A 61 -17.94 -18.71 0.02
N ALA A 62 -17.99 -18.58 1.35
CA ALA A 62 -18.27 -17.33 2.04
C ALA A 62 -17.00 -16.83 2.72
N PHE A 63 -16.93 -15.51 2.91
CA PHE A 63 -15.86 -14.87 3.64
C PHE A 63 -16.42 -13.73 4.53
N ASP A 64 -15.63 -13.33 5.50
CA ASP A 64 -15.94 -12.29 6.47
C ASP A 64 -14.81 -11.26 6.44
N MET A 65 -15.11 -10.07 5.94
CA MET A 65 -14.13 -8.99 5.79
C MET A 65 -13.57 -8.52 7.13
N GLU A 66 -14.39 -8.45 8.18
CA GLU A 66 -13.91 -8.05 9.51
C GLU A 66 -12.87 -9.03 10.06
N LYS A 67 -13.08 -10.34 9.86
CA LYS A 67 -12.10 -11.37 10.23
C LYS A 67 -10.83 -11.30 9.38
N ILE A 68 -10.95 -11.02 8.07
CA ILE A 68 -9.79 -10.86 7.18
C ILE A 68 -8.95 -9.66 7.64
N ILE A 69 -9.58 -8.50 7.88
CA ILE A 69 -8.91 -7.30 8.37
C ILE A 69 -8.33 -7.54 9.78
N GLY A 70 -9.10 -8.16 10.67
CA GLY A 70 -8.62 -8.52 12.01
C GLY A 70 -7.38 -9.41 12.00
N ARG A 71 -7.32 -10.42 11.10
CA ARG A 71 -6.13 -11.27 10.90
C ARG A 71 -4.94 -10.45 10.38
N LYS A 72 -5.16 -9.57 9.41
CA LYS A 72 -4.15 -8.64 8.88
C LYS A 72 -3.57 -7.78 10.01
N ASN A 73 -4.43 -7.15 10.82
CA ASN A 73 -4.02 -6.28 11.94
C ASN A 73 -3.19 -7.03 12.98
N LYS A 74 -3.59 -8.25 13.36
CA LYS A 74 -2.82 -9.11 14.28
C LYS A 74 -1.43 -9.45 13.71
N THR A 75 -1.33 -9.70 12.41
CA THR A 75 -0.04 -9.97 11.75
C THR A 75 0.88 -8.74 11.81
N VAL A 76 0.36 -7.56 11.47
CA VAL A 76 1.10 -6.30 11.55
C VAL A 76 1.58 -6.05 12.99
N GLN A 77 0.67 -6.12 13.97
CA GLN A 77 0.99 -5.91 15.37
C GLN A 77 2.09 -6.86 15.90
N LYS A 78 2.01 -8.13 15.53
CA LYS A 78 3.03 -9.11 15.93
C LYS A 78 4.40 -8.76 15.37
N LEU A 79 4.48 -8.36 14.10
CA LEU A 79 5.74 -8.06 13.44
C LEU A 79 6.34 -6.74 13.89
N THR A 80 5.52 -5.70 14.04
CA THR A 80 6.00 -4.40 14.56
C THR A 80 6.48 -4.50 16.00
N GLY A 81 5.78 -5.29 16.84
CA GLY A 81 6.23 -5.62 18.19
C GLY A 81 7.56 -6.37 18.21
N GLY A 82 7.74 -7.34 17.31
CA GLY A 82 8.99 -8.08 17.15
C GLY A 82 10.16 -7.16 16.75
N VAL A 83 9.95 -6.27 15.77
CA VAL A 83 10.97 -5.27 15.37
C VAL A 83 11.37 -4.40 16.56
N ARG A 84 10.39 -3.89 17.33
CA ARG A 84 10.66 -3.08 18.52
C ARG A 84 11.48 -3.82 19.55
N MET A 85 11.13 -5.07 19.84
CA MET A 85 11.88 -5.92 20.77
C MET A 85 13.33 -6.12 20.30
N THR A 86 13.54 -6.40 19.01
CA THR A 86 14.87 -6.60 18.44
C THR A 86 15.71 -5.32 18.54
N VAL A 87 15.16 -4.18 18.15
CA VAL A 87 15.86 -2.88 18.23
C VAL A 87 16.27 -2.57 19.68
N ASN A 88 15.34 -2.76 20.65
CA ASN A 88 15.61 -2.58 22.07
C ASN A 88 16.70 -3.54 22.59
N SER A 89 16.71 -4.80 22.14
CA SER A 89 17.69 -5.80 22.59
C SER A 89 19.13 -5.45 22.22
N TYR A 90 19.33 -4.61 21.22
CA TYR A 90 20.64 -4.07 20.86
C TYR A 90 20.98 -2.73 21.55
N GLY A 91 20.22 -2.32 22.55
CA GLY A 91 20.52 -1.11 23.34
C GLY A 91 20.21 0.20 22.62
N VAL A 92 19.43 0.18 21.54
CA VAL A 92 19.00 1.40 20.84
C VAL A 92 17.90 2.09 21.65
N THR A 93 18.05 3.40 21.87
CA THR A 93 17.01 4.23 22.48
C THR A 93 15.93 4.53 21.46
N ILE A 94 14.68 4.15 21.73
CA ILE A 94 13.53 4.45 20.87
C ILE A 94 12.76 5.61 21.49
N VAL A 95 12.54 6.66 20.71
CA VAL A 95 11.75 7.84 21.08
C VAL A 95 10.50 7.89 20.18
N ASP A 96 9.33 7.60 20.75
CA ASP A 96 8.05 7.57 20.03
C ASP A 96 7.46 8.97 19.87
N LYS A 97 8.20 9.86 19.19
CA LYS A 97 7.82 11.27 18.99
C LYS A 97 8.39 11.79 17.68
N GLU A 98 7.81 12.90 17.21
CA GLU A 98 8.34 13.63 16.07
C GLU A 98 9.62 14.35 16.46
N ALA A 99 10.63 14.24 15.61
CA ALA A 99 11.90 14.93 15.76
C ALA A 99 12.11 15.90 14.60
N VAL A 100 12.78 17.02 14.91
CA VAL A 100 13.13 18.07 13.95
C VAL A 100 14.63 18.20 13.87
N ILE A 101 15.18 18.14 12.66
CA ILE A 101 16.60 18.40 12.41
C ILE A 101 16.81 19.91 12.45
N GLU A 102 17.62 20.41 13.39
CA GLU A 102 17.89 21.83 13.53
C GLU A 102 19.10 22.30 12.71
N GLY A 103 20.01 21.37 12.38
CA GLY A 103 21.17 21.65 11.57
C GLY A 103 22.40 20.87 12.04
N GLU A 104 23.56 21.29 11.53
CA GLU A 104 24.88 20.79 11.90
C GLU A 104 25.59 21.86 12.71
N GLY A 105 26.10 21.51 13.90
CA GLY A 105 26.92 22.32 14.77
C GLY A 105 28.37 21.89 14.73
N GLU A 106 29.21 22.45 15.62
CA GLU A 106 30.65 22.13 15.71
C GLU A 106 30.92 20.67 16.08
N GLU A 107 30.01 20.04 16.86
CA GLU A 107 30.19 18.68 17.38
C GLU A 107 29.32 17.64 16.66
N GLY A 108 28.56 18.02 15.64
CA GLY A 108 27.69 17.14 14.86
C GLY A 108 26.28 17.69 14.65
N PHE A 109 25.32 16.79 14.43
CA PHE A 109 23.94 17.15 14.12
C PHE A 109 23.12 17.38 15.38
N HIS A 110 22.30 18.43 15.37
CA HIS A 110 21.34 18.73 16.43
C HIS A 110 19.93 18.33 16.01
N ILE A 111 19.29 17.51 16.84
CA ILE A 111 17.93 17.01 16.63
C ILE A 111 17.07 17.39 17.84
N ARG A 112 16.02 18.17 17.62
CA ARG A 112 15.06 18.53 18.67
C ARG A 112 13.90 17.55 18.70
N CYS A 113 13.58 17.07 19.88
CA CYS A 113 12.42 16.25 20.12
C CYS A 113 11.81 16.56 21.50
N ASP A 114 10.54 16.97 21.55
CA ASP A 114 9.78 17.25 22.78
C ASP A 114 10.49 18.22 23.76
N GLY A 115 11.13 19.23 23.21
CA GLY A 115 11.86 20.24 23.98
C GLY A 115 13.30 19.87 24.35
N GLU A 116 13.71 18.62 24.17
CA GLU A 116 15.08 18.14 24.34
C GLU A 116 15.88 18.25 23.06
N VAL A 117 17.19 18.51 23.16
CA VAL A 117 18.12 18.50 22.03
C VAL A 117 19.04 17.29 22.16
N TYR A 118 19.09 16.51 21.12
CA TYR A 118 19.97 15.36 20.96
C TYR A 118 21.11 15.75 20.01
N GLU A 119 22.33 15.41 20.38
CA GLU A 119 23.53 15.61 19.57
C GLU A 119 24.01 14.27 19.02
N ALA A 120 24.37 14.24 17.74
CA ALA A 120 24.82 13.02 17.07
C ALA A 120 25.92 13.31 16.05
N THR A 121 27.00 12.53 16.10
CA THR A 121 28.08 12.59 15.10
C THR A 121 27.57 12.23 13.70
N TYR A 122 26.59 11.32 13.60
CA TYR A 122 26.02 10.86 12.34
C TYR A 122 24.49 10.94 12.38
N LEU A 123 23.89 11.45 11.31
CA LEU A 123 22.45 11.50 11.13
C LEU A 123 22.05 10.66 9.91
N LEU A 124 21.15 9.71 10.12
CA LEU A 124 20.54 8.94 9.05
C LEU A 124 19.06 9.33 8.90
N VAL A 125 18.73 9.95 7.77
CA VAL A 125 17.37 10.39 7.45
C VAL A 125 16.61 9.26 6.80
N CYS A 126 15.63 8.69 7.53
CA CYS A 126 14.77 7.57 7.09
C CYS A 126 13.30 7.92 7.27
N THR A 127 12.89 9.11 6.89
CA THR A 127 11.55 9.68 7.13
C THR A 127 10.44 9.04 6.28
N GLY A 128 10.81 8.12 5.39
CA GLY A 128 9.84 7.35 4.60
C GLY A 128 9.27 8.11 3.40
N SER A 129 8.08 7.73 3.00
CA SER A 129 7.39 8.34 1.85
C SER A 129 5.88 8.35 2.07
N ASP A 130 5.20 9.24 1.35
CA ASP A 130 3.74 9.33 1.35
C ASP A 130 3.15 9.08 -0.04
N THR A 131 1.85 8.74 -0.10
CA THR A 131 1.16 8.54 -1.36
C THR A 131 1.09 9.85 -2.14
N VAL A 132 1.39 9.81 -3.42
CA VAL A 132 1.19 10.95 -4.32
C VAL A 132 -0.31 11.10 -4.62
N ILE A 133 -0.86 12.26 -4.31
CA ILE A 133 -2.21 12.63 -4.70
C ILE A 133 -2.11 13.55 -5.92
N PRO A 134 -2.55 13.08 -7.10
CA PRO A 134 -2.45 13.88 -8.33
C PRO A 134 -3.50 15.00 -8.31
N PRO A 135 -3.21 16.15 -8.95
CA PRO A 135 -4.14 17.26 -9.02
C PRO A 135 -5.21 17.02 -10.10
N ILE A 136 -6.08 16.03 -9.86
CA ILE A 136 -7.20 15.71 -10.74
C ILE A 136 -8.43 16.50 -10.28
N LYS A 137 -9.13 17.13 -11.23
CA LYS A 137 -10.35 17.89 -10.95
C LYS A 137 -11.38 17.01 -10.25
N GLY A 138 -11.97 17.52 -9.16
CA GLY A 138 -12.99 16.83 -8.36
C GLY A 138 -12.47 15.76 -7.41
N LEU A 139 -11.18 15.41 -7.43
CA LEU A 139 -10.63 14.38 -6.55
C LEU A 139 -10.72 14.77 -5.06
N SER A 140 -10.53 16.05 -4.73
CA SER A 140 -10.67 16.57 -3.36
C SER A 140 -12.10 16.59 -2.84
N ASP A 141 -13.08 16.47 -3.72
CA ASP A 141 -14.50 16.65 -3.40
C ASP A 141 -15.21 15.31 -3.17
N VAL A 142 -14.49 14.20 -3.34
CA VAL A 142 -15.00 12.83 -3.20
C VAL A 142 -14.24 12.05 -2.13
N ASP A 143 -14.91 11.05 -1.56
CA ASP A 143 -14.28 10.09 -0.65
C ASP A 143 -13.55 9.02 -1.48
N TYR A 144 -12.26 9.24 -1.75
CA TYR A 144 -11.40 8.29 -2.43
C TYR A 144 -10.51 7.51 -1.45
N TRP A 145 -10.03 6.36 -1.89
CA TRP A 145 -9.04 5.57 -1.16
C TRP A 145 -7.63 5.80 -1.68
N THR A 146 -6.68 5.77 -0.78
CA THR A 146 -5.31 5.38 -1.05
C THR A 146 -5.11 3.91 -0.62
N SER A 147 -3.87 3.43 -0.65
CA SER A 147 -3.55 2.10 -0.11
C SER A 147 -3.91 1.96 1.37
N ARG A 148 -3.93 3.05 2.16
CA ARG A 148 -4.25 3.02 3.59
C ARG A 148 -5.71 2.66 3.83
N GLU A 149 -6.62 3.41 3.22
CA GLU A 149 -8.06 3.20 3.36
C GLU A 149 -8.47 1.82 2.79
N ALA A 150 -7.86 1.44 1.65
CA ALA A 150 -8.13 0.14 1.03
C ALA A 150 -7.68 -1.05 1.90
N LEU A 151 -6.61 -0.89 2.70
CA LEU A 151 -6.14 -1.92 3.64
C LEU A 151 -7.06 -2.12 4.84
N ASP A 152 -7.86 -1.13 5.21
CA ASP A 152 -8.69 -1.14 6.43
C ASP A 152 -10.19 -1.24 6.15
N SER A 153 -10.58 -1.22 4.88
CA SER A 153 -11.99 -1.30 4.52
C SER A 153 -12.59 -2.66 4.82
N THR A 154 -13.61 -2.69 5.68
CA THR A 154 -14.43 -3.87 5.95
C THR A 154 -15.63 -3.98 5.02
N VAL A 155 -15.92 -2.92 4.25
CA VAL A 155 -17.03 -2.87 3.30
C VAL A 155 -16.48 -2.94 1.87
N LEU A 156 -16.98 -3.90 1.10
CA LEU A 156 -16.63 -4.03 -0.31
C LEU A 156 -17.55 -3.16 -1.18
N PRO A 157 -17.01 -2.31 -2.07
CA PRO A 157 -17.82 -1.63 -3.07
C PRO A 157 -18.28 -2.64 -4.15
N SER A 158 -19.35 -2.34 -4.87
CA SER A 158 -19.77 -3.17 -6.02
C SER A 158 -18.80 -3.01 -7.19
N SER A 159 -18.16 -1.86 -7.30
CA SER A 159 -17.16 -1.55 -8.34
C SER A 159 -16.07 -0.61 -7.83
N LEU A 160 -14.85 -0.81 -8.33
CA LEU A 160 -13.65 -0.06 -7.94
C LEU A 160 -12.90 0.42 -9.18
N ALA A 161 -12.71 1.74 -9.31
CA ALA A 161 -11.79 2.33 -10.27
C ALA A 161 -10.44 2.56 -9.61
N ILE A 162 -9.38 1.96 -10.14
CA ILE A 162 -8.00 2.11 -9.68
C ILE A 162 -7.26 3.06 -10.64
N ILE A 163 -6.84 4.20 -10.14
CA ILE A 163 -6.03 5.16 -10.89
C ILE A 163 -4.56 4.83 -10.66
N GLY A 164 -3.91 4.28 -11.68
CA GLY A 164 -2.52 3.81 -11.66
C GLY A 164 -2.39 2.30 -11.67
N GLY A 165 -1.76 1.76 -12.70
CA GLY A 165 -1.47 0.34 -12.92
C GLY A 165 -0.11 -0.12 -12.38
N GLY A 166 0.45 0.59 -11.38
CA GLY A 166 1.68 0.19 -10.70
C GLY A 166 1.48 -1.00 -9.76
N VAL A 167 2.55 -1.43 -9.07
CA VAL A 167 2.54 -2.61 -8.19
C VAL A 167 1.41 -2.56 -7.16
N ILE A 168 1.25 -1.44 -6.46
CA ILE A 168 0.20 -1.26 -5.45
C ILE A 168 -1.19 -1.42 -6.08
N GLY A 169 -1.45 -0.73 -7.20
CA GLY A 169 -2.73 -0.82 -7.90
C GLY A 169 -3.05 -2.26 -8.34
N MET A 170 -2.05 -2.99 -8.83
CA MET A 170 -2.22 -4.38 -9.27
C MET A 170 -2.47 -5.35 -8.11
N GLU A 171 -1.82 -5.15 -6.95
CA GLU A 171 -2.09 -5.94 -5.75
C GLU A 171 -3.54 -5.76 -5.26
N PHE A 172 -4.02 -4.51 -5.20
CA PHE A 172 -5.42 -4.24 -4.84
C PHE A 172 -6.40 -4.71 -5.91
N ALA A 173 -6.05 -4.59 -7.19
CA ALA A 173 -6.88 -5.15 -8.28
C ALA A 173 -7.08 -6.65 -8.09
N SER A 174 -6.03 -7.39 -7.77
CA SER A 174 -6.10 -8.83 -7.47
C SER A 174 -7.00 -9.10 -6.26
N PHE A 175 -6.75 -8.41 -5.15
CA PHE A 175 -7.49 -8.64 -3.91
C PHE A 175 -8.99 -8.39 -4.09
N PHE A 176 -9.36 -7.19 -4.54
CA PHE A 176 -10.77 -6.82 -4.67
C PHE A 176 -11.50 -7.65 -5.73
N ASN A 177 -10.84 -7.99 -6.85
CA ASN A 177 -11.42 -8.86 -7.85
C ASN A 177 -11.71 -10.26 -7.29
N SER A 178 -10.79 -10.86 -6.53
CA SER A 178 -11.02 -12.15 -5.86
C SER A 178 -12.17 -12.11 -4.87
N MET A 179 -12.38 -10.95 -4.20
CA MET A 179 -13.52 -10.72 -3.30
C MET A 179 -14.83 -10.43 -4.04
N GLY A 180 -14.84 -10.42 -5.36
CA GLY A 180 -16.06 -10.24 -6.18
C GLY A 180 -16.37 -8.79 -6.57
N VAL A 181 -15.48 -7.86 -6.33
CA VAL A 181 -15.61 -6.47 -6.76
C VAL A 181 -15.30 -6.35 -8.26
N ARG A 182 -16.09 -5.61 -9.02
CA ARG A 182 -15.80 -5.28 -10.42
C ARG A 182 -14.68 -4.25 -10.48
N VAL A 183 -13.49 -4.65 -10.89
CA VAL A 183 -12.30 -3.81 -10.90
C VAL A 183 -12.01 -3.24 -12.28
N LYS A 184 -11.75 -1.94 -12.35
CA LYS A 184 -11.35 -1.19 -13.53
C LYS A 184 -10.04 -0.47 -13.24
N VAL A 185 -8.97 -0.75 -13.98
CA VAL A 185 -7.65 -0.15 -13.82
C VAL A 185 -7.41 0.85 -14.94
N ILE A 186 -7.15 2.09 -14.58
CA ILE A 186 -6.87 3.18 -15.53
C ILE A 186 -5.38 3.53 -15.42
N GLU A 187 -4.65 3.35 -16.53
CA GLU A 187 -3.21 3.57 -16.60
C GLU A 187 -2.87 4.48 -17.79
N MET A 188 -2.09 5.54 -17.53
CA MET A 188 -1.65 6.49 -18.56
C MET A 188 -0.60 5.87 -19.49
N MET A 189 0.17 4.93 -18.99
CA MET A 189 1.21 4.25 -19.76
C MET A 189 0.61 3.18 -20.69
N PRO A 190 1.37 2.75 -21.71
CA PRO A 190 0.90 1.71 -22.64
C PRO A 190 0.84 0.30 -22.01
N GLU A 191 1.43 0.10 -20.81
CA GLU A 191 1.38 -1.16 -20.10
C GLU A 191 1.37 -0.91 -18.56
N ILE A 192 0.82 -1.87 -17.80
CA ILE A 192 0.90 -1.89 -16.34
C ILE A 192 2.33 -2.16 -15.88
N LEU A 193 2.65 -1.86 -14.61
CA LEU A 193 3.97 -2.15 -14.02
C LEU A 193 5.14 -1.58 -14.83
N GLY A 194 5.05 -0.35 -15.27
CA GLY A 194 5.94 0.29 -16.25
C GLY A 194 7.46 0.22 -15.98
N ALA A 195 7.87 -0.09 -14.74
CA ALA A 195 9.27 -0.31 -14.37
C ALA A 195 9.73 -1.78 -14.51
N MET A 196 8.83 -2.69 -14.86
CA MET A 196 9.11 -4.12 -14.98
C MET A 196 9.24 -4.55 -16.43
N ASP A 197 9.67 -5.80 -16.63
CA ASP A 197 9.74 -6.42 -17.94
C ASP A 197 8.35 -6.42 -18.62
N LYS A 198 8.34 -6.02 -19.90
CA LYS A 198 7.09 -5.82 -20.66
C LYS A 198 6.33 -7.12 -20.92
N GLU A 199 7.05 -8.22 -21.16
CA GLU A 199 6.43 -9.52 -21.39
C GLU A 199 5.75 -10.02 -20.12
N THR A 200 6.45 -9.94 -18.99
CA THR A 200 5.89 -10.27 -17.66
C THR A 200 4.68 -9.43 -17.33
N SER A 201 4.72 -8.12 -17.61
CA SER A 201 3.59 -7.21 -17.37
C SER A 201 2.38 -7.57 -18.23
N ALA A 202 2.60 -7.85 -19.51
CA ALA A 202 1.55 -8.27 -20.43
C ALA A 202 0.91 -9.63 -20.03
N MET A 203 1.73 -10.58 -19.57
CA MET A 203 1.25 -11.87 -19.05
C MET A 203 0.35 -11.69 -17.83
N LEU A 204 0.79 -10.87 -16.86
CA LEU A 204 -0.02 -10.58 -15.67
C LEU A 204 -1.35 -9.90 -16.03
N ARG A 205 -1.30 -8.89 -16.91
CA ARG A 205 -2.51 -8.21 -17.38
C ARG A 205 -3.47 -9.17 -18.08
N ALA A 206 -2.95 -10.07 -18.92
CA ALA A 206 -3.77 -11.07 -19.60
C ALA A 206 -4.44 -12.04 -18.59
N ASP A 207 -3.73 -12.46 -17.54
CA ASP A 207 -4.29 -13.30 -16.49
C ASP A 207 -5.39 -12.56 -15.71
N TYR A 208 -5.15 -11.31 -15.34
CA TYR A 208 -6.16 -10.51 -14.63
C TYR A 208 -7.38 -10.19 -15.50
N THR A 209 -7.19 -9.97 -16.80
CA THR A 209 -8.31 -9.80 -17.75
C THR A 209 -9.17 -11.06 -17.80
N LYS A 210 -8.57 -12.25 -17.84
CA LYS A 210 -9.31 -13.53 -17.77
C LYS A 210 -10.10 -13.68 -16.47
N LYS A 211 -9.64 -13.07 -15.38
CA LYS A 211 -10.34 -13.03 -14.09
C LYS A 211 -11.40 -11.94 -14.00
N GLY A 212 -11.57 -11.12 -15.03
CA GLY A 212 -12.62 -10.09 -15.11
C GLY A 212 -12.17 -8.67 -14.74
N VAL A 213 -10.88 -8.42 -14.55
CA VAL A 213 -10.35 -7.05 -14.39
C VAL A 213 -10.35 -6.34 -15.74
N ASN A 214 -10.91 -5.13 -15.80
CA ASN A 214 -10.91 -4.29 -16.99
C ASN A 214 -9.74 -3.32 -16.97
N PHE A 215 -8.97 -3.24 -18.06
CA PHE A 215 -7.85 -2.35 -18.21
C PHE A 215 -8.08 -1.26 -19.24
N TYR A 216 -7.76 -0.02 -18.86
CA TYR A 216 -7.80 1.17 -19.71
C TYR A 216 -6.38 1.72 -19.81
N LEU A 217 -5.60 1.24 -20.79
CA LEU A 217 -4.23 1.66 -21.03
C LEU A 217 -4.18 2.87 -21.97
N ASN A 218 -3.08 3.64 -21.93
CA ASN A 218 -2.94 4.92 -22.64
C ASN A 218 -4.09 5.87 -22.32
N THR A 219 -4.59 5.85 -21.09
CA THR A 219 -5.83 6.53 -20.68
C THR A 219 -5.55 7.41 -19.46
N LYS A 220 -5.80 8.70 -19.60
CA LYS A 220 -5.61 9.70 -18.54
C LYS A 220 -6.93 9.99 -17.84
N VAL A 221 -6.95 9.98 -16.51
CA VAL A 221 -8.09 10.49 -15.74
C VAL A 221 -8.01 12.01 -15.73
N THR A 222 -9.09 12.67 -16.14
CA THR A 222 -9.19 14.14 -16.22
C THR A 222 -10.10 14.74 -15.14
N GLU A 223 -11.09 13.98 -14.68
CA GLU A 223 -12.03 14.40 -13.64
C GLU A 223 -12.52 13.22 -12.83
N VAL A 224 -12.83 13.46 -11.56
CA VAL A 224 -13.36 12.48 -10.60
C VAL A 224 -14.69 12.99 -10.05
N SER A 225 -15.63 12.07 -9.83
CA SER A 225 -16.92 12.33 -9.17
C SER A 225 -17.34 11.14 -8.31
N ASP A 226 -18.36 11.31 -7.48
CA ASP A 226 -18.94 10.22 -6.66
C ASP A 226 -19.48 9.02 -7.47
N LYS A 227 -19.63 9.20 -8.79
CA LYS A 227 -20.17 8.16 -9.70
C LYS A 227 -19.09 7.47 -10.52
N GLY A 228 -17.84 7.93 -10.44
CA GLY A 228 -16.74 7.38 -11.21
C GLY A 228 -15.78 8.44 -11.74
N VAL A 229 -15.10 8.13 -12.83
CA VAL A 229 -14.05 8.97 -13.40
C VAL A 229 -14.28 9.30 -14.86
N THR A 230 -14.00 10.55 -15.26
CA THR A 230 -13.90 10.94 -16.66
C THR A 230 -12.47 10.71 -17.13
N VAL A 231 -12.32 10.09 -18.26
CA VAL A 231 -11.03 9.72 -18.83
C VAL A 231 -10.88 10.27 -20.25
N GLU A 232 -9.64 10.47 -20.66
CA GLU A 232 -9.27 10.86 -22.00
C GLU A 232 -8.31 9.82 -22.61
N LYS A 233 -8.62 9.38 -23.83
CA LYS A 233 -7.77 8.55 -24.67
C LYS A 233 -7.85 9.02 -26.10
N ASP A 234 -6.70 9.24 -26.74
CA ASP A 234 -6.62 9.68 -28.15
C ASP A 234 -7.49 10.91 -28.46
N GLY A 235 -7.52 11.87 -27.51
CA GLY A 235 -8.34 13.10 -27.62
C GLY A 235 -9.85 12.90 -27.44
N LYS A 236 -10.28 11.68 -27.10
CA LYS A 236 -11.71 11.37 -26.85
C LYS A 236 -11.95 11.21 -25.36
N SER A 237 -12.94 11.92 -24.87
CA SER A 237 -13.40 11.80 -23.49
C SER A 237 -14.49 10.72 -23.37
N SER A 238 -14.42 9.95 -22.27
CA SER A 238 -15.43 8.98 -21.89
C SER A 238 -15.57 8.89 -20.37
N PHE A 239 -16.68 8.30 -19.90
CA PHE A 239 -16.93 8.13 -18.47
C PHE A 239 -16.83 6.65 -18.09
N ILE A 240 -16.17 6.37 -16.96
CA ILE A 240 -16.03 5.05 -16.35
C ILE A 240 -16.71 5.11 -14.98
N ASP A 241 -17.82 4.41 -14.83
CA ASP A 241 -18.57 4.31 -13.58
C ASP A 241 -17.76 3.55 -12.51
N ALA A 242 -17.87 3.94 -11.25
CA ALA A 242 -17.33 3.22 -10.12
C ALA A 242 -17.95 3.71 -8.81
N ASP A 243 -18.22 2.79 -7.88
CA ASP A 243 -18.74 3.12 -6.56
C ASP A 243 -17.63 3.63 -5.62
N ARG A 244 -16.37 3.27 -5.91
CA ARG A 244 -15.21 3.71 -5.15
C ARG A 244 -14.00 3.93 -6.07
N ILE A 245 -13.15 4.85 -5.67
CA ILE A 245 -11.93 5.21 -6.40
C ILE A 245 -10.73 4.93 -5.52
N LEU A 246 -9.71 4.27 -6.06
CA LEU A 246 -8.42 4.05 -5.43
C LEU A 246 -7.33 4.78 -6.21
N VAL A 247 -6.58 5.65 -5.53
CA VAL A 247 -5.44 6.37 -6.10
C VAL A 247 -4.14 5.64 -5.75
N SER A 248 -3.40 5.21 -6.78
CA SER A 248 -2.15 4.45 -6.64
C SER A 248 -1.09 4.84 -7.69
N VAL A 249 -0.91 6.16 -7.90
CA VAL A 249 -0.01 6.74 -8.94
C VAL A 249 1.44 6.91 -8.48
N GLY A 250 1.80 6.40 -7.33
CA GLY A 250 3.15 6.41 -6.81
C GLY A 250 3.28 7.01 -5.41
N ARG A 251 4.53 7.12 -4.95
CA ARG A 251 4.89 7.64 -3.63
C ARG A 251 6.02 8.66 -3.78
N LYS A 252 6.11 9.61 -2.84
CA LYS A 252 7.21 10.58 -2.72
C LYS A 252 7.74 10.62 -1.29
N ALA A 253 9.02 10.89 -1.13
CA ALA A 253 9.67 11.19 0.15
C ALA A 253 9.24 12.56 0.68
#